data_af2c11cbe10644449943805dabcae3d6
#
_entry.id   af2c11cbe10644449943805dabcae3d6
#
_cell.length_a   1.000
_cell.length_b   1.000
_cell.length_c   1.000
_cell.angle_alpha   90.00
_cell.angle_beta   90.00
_cell.angle_gamma   90.00
#
_symmetry.space_group_name_H-M   'P 1'
#
loop_
_entity.id
_entity.type
_entity.pdbx_description
1 polymer ?
#
loop_
_entity_poly.entity_id
_entity_poly.type
_entity_poly.pdbx_seq_one_letter_code
_entity_poly.pdbx_strand_id
1 'polypeptide(L)'
;MKNMLFLGLIFSMVDIQFIMAQEKITQTAGRVQLGEFAPEFAKINDDILFGEVWNRSGLSSHDRSMITIATLVGKGIIDSSLTHHLSFAKSNGVTRTEIAELLTHVAFYAGWPNAWGTFRLAKDVWAEDEISDNGKAAFQREMIFPIGEPNTAYAKYFIGNSYLAPISREQVSFSNVTFEPRCRNNWHIHHATKGGGQMLVCVAGRGWYQEEGKPAVQMSPGDVVHIPANVKHWHGAAADSWFAHLAFEIPGENTSNEWLEAVTDEDYDKLEK
;
A
#
# COMPACT_ATOMS: atom_id res chain seq x y z
N MET A 1 -60.08 14.11 -17.34
CA MET A 1 -58.74 14.69 -17.41
C MET A 1 -58.18 14.71 -16.00
N LYS A 2 -57.35 13.74 -15.64
CA LYS A 2 -56.70 13.64 -14.33
C LYS A 2 -55.20 13.91 -14.53
N ASN A 3 -54.74 15.03 -14.01
CA ASN A 3 -53.33 15.39 -13.98
C ASN A 3 -52.62 14.51 -12.93
N MET A 4 -51.67 13.72 -13.36
CA MET A 4 -50.77 12.96 -12.49
C MET A 4 -49.47 13.76 -12.37
N LEU A 5 -49.25 14.37 -11.20
CA LEU A 5 -47.97 14.98 -10.82
C LEU A 5 -46.96 13.87 -10.55
N PHE A 6 -45.89 13.82 -11.33
CA PHE A 6 -44.71 13.03 -11.02
C PHE A 6 -43.82 13.84 -10.05
N LEU A 7 -43.76 13.39 -8.81
CA LEU A 7 -42.81 13.91 -7.81
C LEU A 7 -41.47 13.16 -8.00
N GLY A 8 -40.49 13.81 -8.65
CA GLY A 8 -39.13 13.29 -8.76
C GLY A 8 -38.40 13.40 -7.42
N LEU A 9 -38.12 12.28 -6.78
CA LEU A 9 -37.17 12.22 -5.65
C LEU A 9 -35.76 12.40 -6.20
N ILE A 10 -35.18 13.55 -5.92
CA ILE A 10 -33.74 13.79 -6.09
C ILE A 10 -33.04 13.11 -4.90
N PHE A 11 -32.44 11.95 -5.14
CA PHE A 11 -31.47 11.37 -4.20
C PHE A 11 -30.17 12.18 -4.30
N SER A 12 -29.90 13.01 -3.31
CA SER A 12 -28.59 13.61 -3.14
C SER A 12 -27.64 12.51 -2.68
N MET A 13 -26.71 12.10 -3.57
CA MET A 13 -25.55 11.33 -3.17
C MET A 13 -24.69 12.21 -2.25
N VAL A 14 -24.72 11.92 -0.97
CA VAL A 14 -23.74 12.43 -0.03
C VAL A 14 -22.48 11.59 -0.26
N ASP A 15 -21.49 12.16 -0.93
CA ASP A 15 -20.12 11.61 -0.94
C ASP A 15 -19.59 11.59 0.48
N ILE A 16 -19.67 10.44 1.13
CA ILE A 16 -18.98 10.18 2.38
C ILE A 16 -17.50 9.98 2.01
N GLN A 17 -16.77 11.09 1.94
CA GLN A 17 -15.32 11.05 1.97
C GLN A 17 -14.92 10.50 3.35
N PHE A 18 -14.45 9.25 3.38
CA PHE A 18 -13.72 8.74 4.52
C PHE A 18 -12.43 9.56 4.67
N ILE A 19 -12.48 10.58 5.51
CA ILE A 19 -11.27 11.26 5.96
C ILE A 19 -10.56 10.23 6.85
N MET A 20 -9.58 9.54 6.28
CA MET A 20 -8.62 8.77 7.05
C MET A 20 -7.98 9.77 8.02
N ALA A 21 -8.15 9.58 9.30
CA ALA A 21 -7.52 10.41 10.30
C ALA A 21 -6.00 10.29 10.12
N GLN A 22 -5.35 11.38 9.71
CA GLN A 22 -3.90 11.42 9.55
C GLN A 22 -3.27 11.12 10.92
N GLU A 23 -2.35 10.13 10.94
CA GLU A 23 -1.63 9.77 12.15
C GLU A 23 -0.86 11.00 12.67
N LYS A 24 -0.99 11.29 13.97
CA LYS A 24 -0.40 12.48 14.56
C LYS A 24 1.12 12.36 14.60
N ILE A 25 1.81 13.27 13.92
CA ILE A 25 3.27 13.36 13.96
C ILE A 25 3.71 13.81 15.36
N THR A 26 4.61 13.03 15.95
CA THR A 26 5.30 13.37 17.19
C THR A 26 6.81 13.31 16.97
N GLN A 27 7.55 14.26 17.51
CA GLN A 27 9.01 14.32 17.38
C GLN A 27 9.64 14.65 18.72
N THR A 28 10.76 14.03 19.03
CA THR A 28 11.56 14.27 20.23
C THR A 28 13.03 14.50 19.91
N ALA A 29 13.39 14.55 18.65
CA ALA A 29 14.79 14.68 18.19
C ALA A 29 15.43 15.99 18.67
N GLY A 30 14.67 17.07 18.79
CA GLY A 30 15.16 18.33 19.33
C GLY A 30 15.62 18.17 20.78
N ARG A 31 14.78 17.56 21.63
CA ARG A 31 15.12 17.32 23.04
C ARG A 31 16.28 16.32 23.20
N VAL A 32 16.29 15.27 22.40
CA VAL A 32 17.34 14.24 22.48
C VAL A 32 18.70 14.79 22.07
N GLN A 33 18.75 15.62 21.02
CA GLN A 33 20.02 16.10 20.46
C GLN A 33 20.50 17.41 21.08
N LEU A 34 19.58 18.31 21.43
CA LEU A 34 19.90 19.67 21.81
C LEU A 34 19.25 20.10 23.14
N GLY A 35 18.53 19.24 23.83
CA GLY A 35 17.76 19.61 25.01
C GLY A 35 18.61 20.20 26.14
N GLU A 36 19.83 19.76 26.33
CA GLU A 36 20.77 20.33 27.33
C GLU A 36 21.43 21.62 26.84
N PHE A 37 21.76 21.70 25.54
CA PHE A 37 22.46 22.83 24.94
C PHE A 37 21.56 24.00 24.60
N ALA A 38 20.36 23.70 24.03
CA ALA A 38 19.41 24.70 23.53
C ALA A 38 17.97 24.30 23.84
N PRO A 39 17.53 24.29 25.11
CA PRO A 39 16.24 23.73 25.54
C PRO A 39 15.04 24.42 24.91
N GLU A 40 15.08 25.76 24.73
CA GLU A 40 13.98 26.49 24.08
C GLU A 40 13.87 26.16 22.60
N PHE A 41 15.02 26.02 21.90
CA PHE A 41 15.02 25.60 20.49
C PHE A 41 14.44 24.18 20.36
N ALA A 42 14.88 23.25 21.21
CA ALA A 42 14.41 21.88 21.23
C ALA A 42 12.88 21.80 21.46
N LYS A 43 12.37 22.61 22.42
CA LYS A 43 10.94 22.72 22.70
C LYS A 43 10.16 23.27 21.50
N ILE A 44 10.63 24.34 20.85
CA ILE A 44 9.98 24.93 19.69
C ILE A 44 9.95 23.92 18.54
N ASN A 45 11.07 23.20 18.30
CA ASN A 45 11.14 22.17 17.29
C ASN A 45 10.12 21.04 17.54
N ASP A 46 10.13 20.47 18.74
CA ASP A 46 9.35 19.26 19.02
C ASP A 46 7.86 19.58 19.24
N ASP A 47 7.53 20.62 20.03
CA ASP A 47 6.15 20.90 20.41
C ASP A 47 5.43 21.77 19.39
N ILE A 48 6.08 22.84 18.91
CA ILE A 48 5.42 23.79 18.02
C ILE A 48 5.52 23.35 16.56
N LEU A 49 6.74 23.10 16.05
CA LEU A 49 6.89 22.72 14.66
C LEU A 49 6.20 21.37 14.39
N PHE A 50 6.66 20.31 15.04
CA PHE A 50 6.12 18.97 14.80
C PHE A 50 4.83 18.68 15.56
N GLY A 51 4.70 19.14 16.81
CA GLY A 51 3.51 18.91 17.64
C GLY A 51 2.25 19.66 17.19
N GLU A 52 2.41 20.87 16.63
CA GLU A 52 1.29 21.70 16.19
C GLU A 52 1.26 21.95 14.68
N VAL A 53 2.33 22.54 14.08
CA VAL A 53 2.29 23.00 12.69
C VAL A 53 2.15 21.84 11.70
N TRP A 54 2.92 20.77 11.91
CA TRP A 54 2.84 19.59 11.06
C TRP A 54 1.52 18.82 11.19
N ASN A 55 0.80 18.98 12.28
CA ASN A 55 -0.48 18.33 12.55
C ASN A 55 -1.72 19.17 12.17
N ARG A 56 -1.54 20.34 11.56
CA ARG A 56 -2.66 21.16 11.07
C ARG A 56 -3.31 20.53 9.86
N SER A 57 -4.64 20.51 9.80
CA SER A 57 -5.44 19.88 8.76
C SER A 57 -5.36 20.53 7.37
N GLY A 58 -4.83 21.76 7.25
CA GLY A 58 -4.78 22.51 5.99
C GLY A 58 -3.83 21.95 4.93
N LEU A 59 -2.84 21.12 5.32
CA LEU A 59 -1.94 20.39 4.44
C LEU A 59 -1.64 19.04 5.08
N SER A 60 -1.55 18.00 4.26
CA SER A 60 -1.14 16.67 4.70
C SER A 60 0.35 16.64 5.10
N SER A 61 0.78 15.61 5.85
CA SER A 61 2.19 15.37 6.14
C SER A 61 3.00 15.08 4.87
N HIS A 62 2.38 14.43 3.91
CA HIS A 62 2.91 14.21 2.56
C HIS A 62 3.23 15.54 1.86
N ASP A 63 2.26 16.46 1.74
CA ASP A 63 2.45 17.75 1.08
C ASP A 63 3.48 18.62 1.80
N ARG A 64 3.46 18.62 3.15
CA ARG A 64 4.48 19.33 3.95
C ARG A 64 5.87 18.79 3.68
N SER A 65 6.04 17.48 3.54
CA SER A 65 7.31 16.85 3.19
C SER A 65 7.79 17.30 1.81
N MET A 66 6.92 17.30 0.80
CA MET A 66 7.24 17.77 -0.55
C MET A 66 7.68 19.24 -0.55
N ILE A 67 6.94 20.10 0.14
CA ILE A 67 7.27 21.55 0.29
C ILE A 67 8.61 21.74 1.01
N THR A 68 8.85 20.97 2.08
CA THR A 68 10.11 21.05 2.84
C THR A 68 11.31 20.68 1.97
N ILE A 69 11.23 19.56 1.24
CA ILE A 69 12.29 19.14 0.32
C ILE A 69 12.52 20.21 -0.76
N ALA A 70 11.46 20.69 -1.44
CA ALA A 70 11.58 21.71 -2.45
C ALA A 70 12.26 23.00 -1.91
N THR A 71 11.92 23.38 -0.67
CA THR A 71 12.50 24.54 0.01
C THR A 71 14.00 24.35 0.30
N LEU A 72 14.40 23.18 0.82
CA LEU A 72 15.80 22.87 1.13
C LEU A 72 16.64 22.82 -0.15
N VAL A 73 16.16 22.16 -1.19
CA VAL A 73 16.82 22.10 -2.50
C VAL A 73 16.97 23.49 -3.09
N GLY A 74 15.93 24.33 -3.00
CA GLY A 74 15.96 25.71 -3.46
C GLY A 74 16.99 26.58 -2.73
N LYS A 75 17.27 26.26 -1.46
CA LYS A 75 18.32 26.91 -0.66
C LYS A 75 19.72 26.31 -0.87
N GLY A 76 19.87 25.26 -1.64
CA GLY A 76 21.14 24.56 -1.85
C GLY A 76 21.59 23.73 -0.63
N ILE A 77 20.69 23.40 0.30
CA ILE A 77 20.97 22.56 1.45
C ILE A 77 20.87 21.11 0.98
N ILE A 78 22.03 20.51 0.67
CA ILE A 78 22.15 19.18 0.06
C ILE A 78 23.19 18.39 0.85
N ASP A 79 22.85 18.09 2.09
CA ASP A 79 23.69 17.39 3.05
C ASP A 79 22.88 16.31 3.82
N SER A 80 23.40 15.83 4.92
CA SER A 80 22.76 14.80 5.76
C SER A 80 21.41 15.24 6.32
N SER A 81 21.16 16.56 6.48
CA SER A 81 19.86 17.04 6.92
C SER A 81 18.80 16.83 5.85
N LEU A 82 19.14 17.01 4.57
CA LEU A 82 18.23 16.69 3.48
C LEU A 82 17.94 15.19 3.40
N THR A 83 18.92 14.32 3.63
CA THR A 83 18.70 12.87 3.68
C THR A 83 17.68 12.49 4.76
N HIS A 84 17.74 13.13 5.93
CA HIS A 84 16.73 12.94 6.97
C HIS A 84 15.32 13.34 6.49
N HIS A 85 15.19 14.50 5.83
CA HIS A 85 13.91 14.96 5.29
C HIS A 85 13.39 14.08 4.14
N LEU A 86 14.26 13.52 3.30
CA LEU A 86 13.90 12.56 2.26
C LEU A 86 13.34 11.26 2.89
N SER A 87 14.04 10.71 3.91
CA SER A 87 13.57 9.53 4.64
C SER A 87 12.24 9.79 5.34
N PHE A 88 12.08 10.96 5.95
CA PHE A 88 10.82 11.37 6.58
C PHE A 88 9.69 11.56 5.55
N ALA A 89 9.99 12.08 4.35
CA ALA A 89 9.03 12.17 3.26
C ALA A 89 8.55 10.78 2.82
N LYS A 90 9.48 9.82 2.67
CA LYS A 90 9.14 8.43 2.36
C LYS A 90 8.20 7.83 3.42
N SER A 91 8.47 8.04 4.72
CA SER A 91 7.57 7.58 5.80
C SER A 91 6.21 8.26 5.81
N ASN A 92 6.10 9.46 5.25
CA ASN A 92 4.84 10.20 5.06
C ASN A 92 4.13 9.87 3.72
N GLY A 93 4.56 8.81 3.04
CA GLY A 93 3.93 8.29 1.83
C GLY A 93 4.37 8.95 0.52
N VAL A 94 5.42 9.79 0.52
CA VAL A 94 5.98 10.32 -0.73
C VAL A 94 6.65 9.18 -1.51
N THR A 95 6.16 8.93 -2.71
CA THR A 95 6.62 7.86 -3.58
C THR A 95 7.89 8.24 -4.34
N ARG A 96 8.60 7.24 -4.86
CA ARG A 96 9.74 7.42 -5.75
C ARG A 96 9.39 8.27 -6.99
N THR A 97 8.22 8.05 -7.57
CA THR A 97 7.75 8.80 -8.73
C THR A 97 7.54 10.27 -8.39
N GLU A 98 6.86 10.56 -7.28
CA GLU A 98 6.59 11.93 -6.85
C GLU A 98 7.86 12.70 -6.52
N ILE A 99 8.84 12.07 -5.85
CA ILE A 99 10.12 12.74 -5.58
C ILE A 99 10.90 13.00 -6.88
N ALA A 100 10.86 12.08 -7.85
CA ALA A 100 11.50 12.29 -9.14
C ALA A 100 10.87 13.46 -9.92
N GLU A 101 9.55 13.55 -9.96
CA GLU A 101 8.82 14.66 -10.57
C GLU A 101 9.06 15.98 -9.86
N LEU A 102 9.03 16.00 -8.52
CA LEU A 102 9.36 17.18 -7.72
C LEU A 102 10.76 17.70 -8.06
N LEU A 103 11.78 16.83 -8.04
CA LEU A 103 13.17 17.24 -8.30
C LEU A 103 13.37 17.69 -9.74
N THR A 104 12.70 17.05 -10.70
CA THR A 104 12.69 17.46 -12.10
C THR A 104 12.10 18.87 -12.23
N HIS A 105 10.95 19.13 -11.62
CA HIS A 105 10.33 20.45 -11.63
C HIS A 105 11.21 21.49 -10.94
N VAL A 106 11.71 21.22 -9.75
CA VAL A 106 12.55 22.14 -8.96
C VAL A 106 13.87 22.46 -9.66
N ALA A 107 14.41 21.57 -10.50
CA ALA A 107 15.63 21.84 -11.28
C ALA A 107 15.56 23.12 -12.12
N PHE A 108 14.37 23.46 -12.65
CA PHE A 108 14.17 24.69 -13.44
C PHE A 108 14.15 25.97 -12.59
N TYR A 109 13.86 25.87 -11.29
CA TYR A 109 13.75 27.02 -10.37
C TYR A 109 14.95 27.16 -9.43
N ALA A 110 15.54 26.03 -9.02
CA ALA A 110 16.64 25.96 -8.06
C ALA A 110 18.00 25.64 -8.71
N GLY A 111 18.00 25.34 -10.01
CA GLY A 111 19.19 24.98 -10.78
C GLY A 111 19.53 23.47 -10.74
N TRP A 112 20.03 23.00 -11.88
CA TRP A 112 20.36 21.59 -12.11
C TRP A 112 21.36 20.99 -11.12
N PRO A 113 22.44 21.70 -10.68
CA PRO A 113 23.36 21.13 -9.71
C PRO A 113 22.70 20.72 -8.38
N ASN A 114 21.75 21.52 -7.89
CA ASN A 114 21.00 21.23 -6.67
C ASN A 114 20.11 19.99 -6.84
N ALA A 115 19.41 19.89 -7.95
CA ALA A 115 18.60 18.71 -8.28
C ALA A 115 19.47 17.45 -8.40
N TRP A 116 20.60 17.50 -9.12
CA TRP A 116 21.52 16.37 -9.25
C TRP A 116 22.07 15.91 -7.91
N GLY A 117 22.45 16.85 -7.03
CA GLY A 117 22.90 16.54 -5.67
C GLY A 117 21.83 15.80 -4.88
N THR A 118 20.59 16.29 -4.96
CA THR A 118 19.45 15.70 -4.26
C THR A 118 19.07 14.33 -4.83
N PHE A 119 19.10 14.15 -6.16
CA PHE A 119 18.83 12.83 -6.76
C PHE A 119 19.78 11.74 -6.26
N ARG A 120 21.05 12.05 -6.00
CA ARG A 120 22.01 11.10 -5.42
C ARG A 120 21.55 10.63 -4.03
N LEU A 121 21.11 11.57 -3.17
CA LEU A 121 20.59 11.23 -1.84
C LEU A 121 19.24 10.50 -1.92
N ALA A 122 18.36 10.93 -2.81
CA ALA A 122 17.05 10.30 -2.99
C ALA A 122 17.18 8.85 -3.49
N LYS A 123 18.10 8.54 -4.39
CA LYS A 123 18.35 7.16 -4.83
C LYS A 123 18.66 6.21 -3.67
N ASP A 124 19.45 6.64 -2.71
CA ASP A 124 19.79 5.81 -1.54
C ASP A 124 18.55 5.57 -0.65
N VAL A 125 17.71 6.60 -0.47
CA VAL A 125 16.49 6.51 0.35
C VAL A 125 15.43 5.60 -0.29
N TRP A 126 15.30 5.62 -1.62
CA TRP A 126 14.33 4.79 -2.37
C TRP A 126 14.98 3.61 -3.11
N ALA A 127 16.17 3.15 -2.68
CA ALA A 127 16.90 2.06 -3.33
C ALA A 127 16.09 0.74 -3.36
N GLU A 128 15.40 0.42 -2.26
CA GLU A 128 14.56 -0.78 -2.18
C GLU A 128 13.33 -0.70 -3.11
N ASP A 129 12.77 0.51 -3.29
CA ASP A 129 11.64 0.73 -4.19
C ASP A 129 12.07 0.56 -5.66
N GLU A 130 13.32 0.88 -6.00
CA GLU A 130 13.88 0.67 -7.35
C GLU A 130 13.96 -0.83 -7.69
N ILE A 131 14.33 -1.65 -6.74
CA ILE A 131 14.38 -3.11 -6.89
C ILE A 131 12.95 -3.66 -7.05
N SER A 132 12.01 -3.21 -6.23
CA SER A 132 10.59 -3.60 -6.29
C SER A 132 9.95 -3.16 -7.62
N ASP A 133 10.15 -1.91 -8.05
CA ASP A 133 9.62 -1.39 -9.32
C ASP A 133 10.17 -2.16 -10.54
N ASN A 134 11.45 -2.50 -10.54
CA ASN A 134 12.05 -3.32 -11.60
C ASN A 134 11.49 -4.74 -11.59
N GLY A 135 11.29 -5.34 -10.41
CA GLY A 135 10.66 -6.64 -10.24
C GLY A 135 9.20 -6.61 -10.71
N LYS A 136 8.44 -5.59 -10.31
CA LYS A 136 7.06 -5.39 -10.74
C LYS A 136 6.94 -5.25 -12.25
N ALA A 137 7.78 -4.41 -12.87
CA ALA A 137 7.78 -4.19 -14.32
C ALA A 137 8.19 -5.45 -15.10
N ALA A 138 9.13 -6.23 -14.57
CA ALA A 138 9.50 -7.52 -15.16
C ALA A 138 8.34 -8.51 -15.09
N PHE A 139 7.72 -8.65 -13.92
CA PHE A 139 6.59 -9.56 -13.71
C PHE A 139 5.37 -9.16 -14.55
N GLN A 140 5.07 -7.85 -14.68
CA GLN A 140 3.97 -7.38 -15.54
C GLN A 140 4.13 -7.81 -17.02
N ARG A 141 5.35 -7.93 -17.53
CA ARG A 141 5.57 -8.37 -18.90
C ARG A 141 5.25 -9.86 -19.13
N GLU A 142 5.26 -10.65 -18.05
CA GLU A 142 4.92 -12.07 -18.09
C GLU A 142 3.42 -12.32 -17.89
N MET A 143 2.67 -11.28 -17.51
CA MET A 143 1.25 -11.39 -17.16
C MET A 143 0.34 -11.00 -18.32
N ILE A 144 -0.78 -11.72 -18.45
CA ILE A 144 -1.90 -11.36 -19.33
C ILE A 144 -2.78 -10.29 -18.66
N PHE A 145 -2.97 -10.38 -17.33
CA PHE A 145 -3.78 -9.44 -16.56
C PHE A 145 -2.92 -8.34 -15.94
N PRO A 146 -3.47 -7.12 -15.76
CA PRO A 146 -2.72 -6.05 -15.10
C PRO A 146 -2.43 -6.41 -13.64
N ILE A 147 -1.26 -6.01 -13.12
CA ILE A 147 -0.94 -6.10 -11.69
C ILE A 147 -1.93 -5.28 -10.88
N GLY A 148 -2.30 -4.11 -11.37
CA GLY A 148 -3.22 -3.20 -10.68
C GLY A 148 -2.54 -2.22 -9.75
N GLU A 149 -3.38 -1.55 -8.95
CA GLU A 149 -2.96 -0.54 -7.99
C GLU A 149 -2.56 -1.18 -6.64
N PRO A 150 -1.75 -0.49 -5.81
CA PRO A 150 -1.46 -0.95 -4.46
C PRO A 150 -2.75 -1.25 -3.69
N ASN A 151 -2.82 -2.40 -3.04
CA ASN A 151 -4.00 -2.90 -2.34
C ASN A 151 -4.17 -2.22 -0.96
N THR A 152 -4.26 -0.89 -0.95
CA THR A 152 -4.27 -0.07 0.28
C THR A 152 -5.48 -0.32 1.16
N ALA A 153 -6.64 -0.59 0.58
CA ALA A 153 -7.89 -0.82 1.33
C ALA A 153 -7.81 -2.06 2.23
N TYR A 154 -7.04 -3.05 1.84
CA TYR A 154 -6.87 -4.31 2.58
C TYR A 154 -5.47 -4.47 3.17
N ALA A 155 -4.59 -3.47 3.07
CA ALA A 155 -3.18 -3.57 3.48
C ALA A 155 -2.98 -4.12 4.91
N LYS A 156 -3.86 -3.77 5.85
CA LYS A 156 -3.82 -4.27 7.24
C LYS A 156 -4.02 -5.79 7.39
N TYR A 157 -4.48 -6.47 6.35
CA TYR A 157 -4.70 -7.91 6.32
C TYR A 157 -3.63 -8.66 5.51
N PHE A 158 -2.56 -7.97 5.12
CA PHE A 158 -1.46 -8.53 4.35
C PHE A 158 -0.13 -8.25 5.05
N ILE A 159 0.78 -9.21 4.98
CA ILE A 159 2.19 -9.01 5.30
C ILE A 159 2.92 -8.83 3.98
N GLY A 160 3.64 -7.71 3.80
CA GLY A 160 4.28 -7.35 2.54
C GLY A 160 3.33 -6.60 1.58
N ASN A 161 3.82 -6.31 0.37
CA ASN A 161 3.11 -5.52 -0.63
C ASN A 161 2.25 -6.42 -1.53
N SER A 162 1.01 -6.00 -1.73
CA SER A 162 0.08 -6.62 -2.68
C SER A 162 -0.62 -5.57 -3.55
N TYR A 163 -1.11 -6.02 -4.69
CA TYR A 163 -1.77 -5.18 -5.70
C TYR A 163 -3.11 -5.82 -6.08
N LEU A 164 -4.05 -4.99 -6.50
CA LEU A 164 -5.40 -5.41 -6.86
C LEU A 164 -5.82 -4.77 -8.17
N ALA A 165 -6.17 -5.60 -9.15
CA ALA A 165 -6.81 -5.18 -10.39
C ALA A 165 -8.20 -5.79 -10.50
N PRO A 166 -9.30 -5.03 -10.33
CA PRO A 166 -10.63 -5.52 -10.64
C PRO A 166 -10.75 -5.83 -12.13
N ILE A 167 -11.16 -7.06 -12.46
CA ILE A 167 -11.32 -7.51 -13.85
C ILE A 167 -12.80 -7.54 -14.25
N SER A 168 -13.67 -8.04 -13.37
CA SER A 168 -15.12 -8.03 -13.59
C SER A 168 -15.85 -7.66 -12.31
N ARG A 169 -16.97 -6.94 -12.47
CA ARG A 169 -17.93 -6.60 -11.41
C ARG A 169 -19.34 -7.07 -11.73
N GLU A 170 -19.53 -7.64 -12.93
CA GLU A 170 -20.81 -8.12 -13.41
C GLU A 170 -20.90 -9.63 -13.32
N GLN A 171 -22.09 -10.17 -13.03
CA GLN A 171 -22.40 -11.59 -12.88
C GLN A 171 -21.55 -12.29 -11.82
N VAL A 172 -20.27 -12.52 -12.09
CA VAL A 172 -19.27 -13.06 -11.15
C VAL A 172 -18.19 -12.00 -10.96
N SER A 173 -18.05 -11.50 -9.73
CA SER A 173 -17.01 -10.57 -9.37
C SER A 173 -15.68 -11.33 -9.26
N PHE A 174 -14.63 -10.81 -9.92
CA PHE A 174 -13.28 -11.31 -9.71
C PHE A 174 -12.23 -10.22 -9.98
N SER A 175 -11.12 -10.40 -9.34
CA SER A 175 -9.97 -9.51 -9.42
C SER A 175 -8.70 -10.31 -9.64
N ASN A 176 -7.70 -9.71 -10.30
CA ASN A 176 -6.34 -10.19 -10.22
C ASN A 176 -5.69 -9.64 -8.95
N VAL A 177 -5.25 -10.54 -8.08
CA VAL A 177 -4.53 -10.21 -6.86
C VAL A 177 -3.07 -10.59 -7.06
N THR A 178 -2.18 -9.62 -6.91
CA THR A 178 -0.74 -9.81 -7.11
C THR A 178 0.01 -9.56 -5.82
N PHE A 179 0.95 -10.43 -5.51
CA PHE A 179 1.77 -10.44 -4.30
C PHE A 179 3.24 -10.31 -4.67
N GLU A 180 3.96 -9.43 -4.00
CA GLU A 180 5.42 -9.44 -4.04
C GLU A 180 5.98 -10.70 -3.35
N PRO A 181 7.26 -11.07 -3.60
CA PRO A 181 7.90 -12.17 -2.88
C PRO A 181 7.69 -12.05 -1.36
N ARG A 182 7.35 -13.17 -0.71
CA ARG A 182 7.02 -13.29 0.72
C ARG A 182 5.69 -12.63 1.14
N CYS A 183 5.02 -11.86 0.30
CA CYS A 183 3.73 -11.27 0.66
C CYS A 183 2.65 -12.35 0.78
N ARG A 184 1.86 -12.28 1.83
CA ARG A 184 0.75 -13.18 2.11
C ARG A 184 -0.37 -12.47 2.84
N ASN A 185 -1.60 -12.94 2.64
CA ASN A 185 -2.72 -12.44 3.41
C ASN A 185 -2.86 -13.18 4.76
N ASN A 186 -3.66 -12.60 5.63
CA ASN A 186 -4.05 -13.24 6.89
C ASN A 186 -4.93 -14.46 6.63
N TRP A 187 -5.04 -15.33 7.63
CA TRP A 187 -6.11 -16.31 7.69
C TRP A 187 -7.45 -15.60 7.54
N HIS A 188 -8.35 -16.17 6.72
CA HIS A 188 -9.67 -15.59 6.50
C HIS A 188 -10.68 -16.66 6.09
N ILE A 189 -11.97 -16.28 6.15
CA ILE A 189 -13.09 -17.16 5.82
C ILE A 189 -14.06 -16.39 4.92
N HIS A 190 -14.49 -17.03 3.83
CA HIS A 190 -15.62 -16.58 3.02
C HIS A 190 -16.88 -17.31 3.51
N HIS A 191 -17.68 -16.64 4.34
CA HIS A 191 -18.91 -17.21 4.87
C HIS A 191 -20.03 -17.22 3.84
N ALA A 192 -20.84 -18.28 3.87
CA ALA A 192 -22.14 -18.34 3.21
C ALA A 192 -23.03 -19.40 3.86
N THR A 193 -24.35 -19.22 3.77
CA THR A 193 -25.32 -20.24 4.23
C THR A 193 -25.66 -21.25 3.13
N LYS A 194 -25.44 -20.86 1.85
CA LYS A 194 -25.60 -21.73 0.68
C LYS A 194 -24.78 -21.20 -0.49
N GLY A 195 -24.11 -22.08 -1.24
CA GLY A 195 -23.14 -21.68 -2.25
C GLY A 195 -21.97 -20.92 -1.61
N GLY A 196 -21.46 -19.88 -2.29
CA GLY A 196 -20.39 -19.04 -1.76
C GLY A 196 -19.02 -19.71 -1.78
N GLY A 197 -18.08 -19.12 -1.05
CA GLY A 197 -16.67 -19.50 -1.07
C GLY A 197 -15.87 -18.70 -2.09
N GLN A 198 -14.67 -19.20 -2.42
CA GLN A 198 -13.75 -18.55 -3.34
C GLN A 198 -13.17 -19.57 -4.33
N MET A 199 -12.82 -19.12 -5.51
CA MET A 199 -12.00 -19.89 -6.43
C MET A 199 -10.77 -19.07 -6.82
N LEU A 200 -9.60 -19.69 -6.76
CA LEU A 200 -8.34 -19.09 -7.18
C LEU A 200 -7.86 -19.77 -8.46
N VAL A 201 -7.40 -18.98 -9.42
CA VAL A 201 -6.74 -19.45 -10.63
C VAL A 201 -5.38 -18.78 -10.71
N CYS A 202 -4.30 -19.54 -10.53
CA CYS A 202 -2.95 -18.99 -10.67
C CYS A 202 -2.68 -18.60 -12.12
N VAL A 203 -2.24 -17.36 -12.35
CA VAL A 203 -2.00 -16.81 -13.69
C VAL A 203 -0.53 -16.43 -13.93
N ALA A 204 0.26 -16.22 -12.88
CA ALA A 204 1.69 -15.96 -13.02
C ALA A 204 2.44 -16.22 -11.71
N GLY A 205 3.74 -16.52 -11.84
CA GLY A 205 4.63 -16.73 -10.71
C GLY A 205 4.34 -17.99 -9.91
N ARG A 206 4.72 -17.99 -8.63
CA ARG A 206 4.61 -19.14 -7.73
C ARG A 206 4.17 -18.69 -6.33
N GLY A 207 3.24 -19.41 -5.75
CA GLY A 207 2.71 -19.07 -4.43
C GLY A 207 2.19 -20.29 -3.66
N TRP A 208 1.53 -20.01 -2.56
CA TRP A 208 1.01 -20.98 -1.63
C TRP A 208 -0.48 -20.76 -1.36
N TYR A 209 -1.19 -21.84 -1.14
CA TYR A 209 -2.52 -21.90 -0.56
C TYR A 209 -2.54 -22.91 0.57
N GLN A 210 -3.23 -22.58 1.68
CA GLN A 210 -3.39 -23.51 2.80
C GLN A 210 -4.77 -23.38 3.46
N GLU A 211 -5.44 -24.49 3.66
CA GLU A 211 -6.58 -24.62 4.59
C GLU A 211 -6.07 -24.92 6.00
N GLU A 212 -6.80 -24.45 7.02
CA GLU A 212 -6.49 -24.76 8.41
C GLU A 212 -6.46 -26.29 8.65
N GLY A 213 -5.40 -26.73 9.30
CA GLY A 213 -5.20 -28.15 9.62
C GLY A 213 -4.77 -29.03 8.45
N LYS A 214 -4.54 -28.47 7.25
CA LYS A 214 -4.01 -29.19 6.09
C LYS A 214 -2.59 -28.70 5.71
N PRO A 215 -1.80 -29.54 5.02
CA PRO A 215 -0.56 -29.08 4.42
C PRO A 215 -0.80 -27.94 3.42
N ALA A 216 0.13 -27.00 3.32
CA ALA A 216 0.11 -26.00 2.26
C ALA A 216 0.33 -26.65 0.89
N VAL A 217 -0.32 -26.10 -0.12
CA VAL A 217 -0.22 -26.54 -1.52
C VAL A 217 0.43 -25.42 -2.32
N GLN A 218 1.49 -25.74 -3.06
CA GLN A 218 2.11 -24.82 -4.00
C GLN A 218 1.19 -24.59 -5.18
N MET A 219 1.11 -23.34 -5.63
CA MET A 219 0.37 -22.91 -6.82
C MET A 219 1.32 -22.40 -7.90
N SER A 220 1.08 -22.84 -9.11
CA SER A 220 1.78 -22.42 -10.33
C SER A 220 0.79 -22.05 -11.44
N PRO A 221 1.18 -21.33 -12.49
CA PRO A 221 0.26 -20.93 -13.55
C PRO A 221 -0.54 -22.09 -14.13
N GLY A 222 -1.87 -21.95 -14.15
CA GLY A 222 -2.82 -22.97 -14.56
C GLY A 222 -3.48 -23.74 -13.42
N ASP A 223 -2.93 -23.67 -12.20
CA ASP A 223 -3.55 -24.33 -11.05
C ASP A 223 -4.84 -23.61 -10.63
N VAL A 224 -5.83 -24.42 -10.26
CA VAL A 224 -7.15 -23.96 -9.80
C VAL A 224 -7.43 -24.53 -8.42
N VAL A 225 -7.73 -23.65 -7.47
CA VAL A 225 -8.13 -24.03 -6.12
C VAL A 225 -9.58 -23.65 -5.89
N HIS A 226 -10.41 -24.63 -5.51
CA HIS A 226 -11.78 -24.42 -5.09
C HIS A 226 -11.84 -24.39 -3.56
N ILE A 227 -12.26 -23.27 -3.01
CA ILE A 227 -12.36 -23.04 -1.57
C ILE A 227 -13.85 -22.97 -1.21
N PRO A 228 -14.41 -24.01 -0.57
CA PRO A 228 -15.80 -23.98 -0.14
C PRO A 228 -16.06 -22.85 0.86
N ALA A 229 -17.31 -22.39 0.93
CA ALA A 229 -17.71 -21.44 1.96
C ALA A 229 -17.40 -22.01 3.37
N ASN A 230 -17.10 -21.10 4.29
CA ASN A 230 -16.81 -21.39 5.70
C ASN A 230 -15.49 -22.15 5.95
N VAL A 231 -14.60 -22.23 4.96
CA VAL A 231 -13.27 -22.82 5.13
C VAL A 231 -12.28 -21.71 5.49
N LYS A 232 -11.58 -21.87 6.61
CA LYS A 232 -10.49 -20.99 7.02
C LYS A 232 -9.23 -21.31 6.21
N HIS A 233 -8.69 -20.31 5.54
CA HIS A 233 -7.54 -20.45 4.64
C HIS A 233 -6.74 -19.18 4.52
N TRP A 234 -5.57 -19.29 3.91
CA TRP A 234 -4.73 -18.17 3.47
C TRP A 234 -4.04 -18.51 2.14
N HIS A 235 -3.54 -17.50 1.46
CA HIS A 235 -2.71 -17.62 0.26
C HIS A 235 -1.71 -16.47 0.16
N GLY A 236 -0.61 -16.69 -0.60
CA GLY A 236 0.45 -15.70 -0.74
C GLY A 236 1.55 -16.16 -1.67
N ALA A 237 2.50 -15.28 -1.96
CA ALA A 237 3.66 -15.54 -2.80
C ALA A 237 4.66 -16.50 -2.12
N ALA A 238 5.45 -17.22 -2.91
CA ALA A 238 6.66 -17.87 -2.43
C ALA A 238 7.75 -16.85 -2.07
N ALA A 239 8.78 -17.28 -1.33
CA ALA A 239 9.78 -16.37 -0.81
C ALA A 239 10.65 -15.70 -1.88
N ASP A 240 10.80 -16.35 -3.02
CA ASP A 240 11.66 -15.97 -4.15
C ASP A 240 10.90 -15.65 -5.44
N SER A 241 9.57 -15.60 -5.39
CA SER A 241 8.74 -15.39 -6.57
C SER A 241 7.61 -14.40 -6.31
N TRP A 242 7.34 -13.55 -7.27
CA TRP A 242 6.05 -12.90 -7.40
C TRP A 242 4.96 -13.96 -7.62
N PHE A 243 3.74 -13.65 -7.25
CA PHE A 243 2.59 -14.54 -7.41
C PHE A 243 1.36 -13.74 -7.80
N ALA A 244 0.64 -14.18 -8.82
CA ALA A 244 -0.63 -13.59 -9.19
C ALA A 244 -1.68 -14.65 -9.44
N HIS A 245 -2.89 -14.42 -8.93
CA HIS A 245 -4.03 -15.27 -9.17
C HIS A 245 -5.31 -14.45 -9.39
N LEU A 246 -6.22 -14.99 -10.18
CA LEU A 246 -7.59 -14.50 -10.22
C LEU A 246 -8.33 -15.02 -8.99
N ALA A 247 -8.93 -14.11 -8.23
CA ALA A 247 -9.76 -14.42 -7.08
C ALA A 247 -11.23 -14.19 -7.46
N PHE A 248 -11.99 -15.27 -7.60
CA PHE A 248 -13.41 -15.24 -7.89
C PHE A 248 -14.21 -15.33 -6.61
N GLU A 249 -15.15 -14.40 -6.42
CA GLU A 249 -16.17 -14.48 -5.38
C GLU A 249 -17.32 -15.34 -5.90
N ILE A 250 -17.45 -16.54 -5.33
CA ILE A 250 -18.52 -17.47 -5.76
C ILE A 250 -19.87 -16.97 -5.22
N PRO A 251 -20.88 -16.82 -6.08
CA PRO A 251 -22.21 -16.40 -5.63
C PRO A 251 -22.81 -17.31 -4.57
N GLY A 252 -23.37 -16.71 -3.52
CA GLY A 252 -23.96 -17.44 -2.40
C GLY A 252 -25.00 -16.61 -1.65
N GLU A 253 -25.68 -17.26 -0.69
CA GLU A 253 -26.65 -16.63 0.19
C GLU A 253 -25.99 -16.21 1.50
N ASN A 254 -26.29 -15.00 1.99
CA ASN A 254 -25.73 -14.42 3.23
C ASN A 254 -24.19 -14.44 3.26
N THR A 255 -23.57 -14.01 2.18
CA THR A 255 -22.11 -13.98 2.06
C THR A 255 -21.49 -12.86 2.89
N SER A 256 -20.34 -13.15 3.53
CA SER A 256 -19.49 -12.17 4.21
C SER A 256 -18.06 -12.67 4.30
N ASN A 257 -17.11 -11.75 4.45
CA ASN A 257 -15.70 -12.08 4.64
C ASN A 257 -15.28 -11.79 6.08
N GLU A 258 -14.58 -12.74 6.70
CA GLU A 258 -13.99 -12.59 8.03
C GLU A 258 -12.48 -12.69 7.92
N TRP A 259 -11.78 -11.63 8.39
CA TRP A 259 -10.33 -11.59 8.47
C TRP A 259 -9.88 -11.94 9.88
N LEU A 260 -8.94 -12.87 9.99
CA LEU A 260 -8.46 -13.43 11.22
C LEU A 260 -6.98 -13.07 11.46
N GLU A 261 -6.26 -13.90 12.21
CA GLU A 261 -4.87 -13.71 12.56
C GLU A 261 -3.92 -13.76 11.35
N ALA A 262 -2.78 -13.13 11.50
CA ALA A 262 -1.71 -13.18 10.50
C ALA A 262 -1.07 -14.58 10.45
N VAL A 263 -0.63 -14.98 9.26
CA VAL A 263 0.27 -16.13 9.08
C VAL A 263 1.66 -15.71 9.56
N THR A 264 2.17 -16.37 10.61
CA THR A 264 3.46 -16.01 11.21
C THR A 264 4.63 -16.27 10.27
N ASP A 265 5.75 -15.54 10.43
CA ASP A 265 6.97 -15.84 9.68
C ASP A 265 7.47 -17.26 9.99
N GLU A 266 7.33 -17.72 11.24
CA GLU A 266 7.72 -19.08 11.64
C GLU A 266 6.94 -20.17 10.84
N ASP A 267 5.64 -20.00 10.63
CA ASP A 267 4.84 -20.95 9.89
C ASP A 267 5.09 -20.85 8.38
N TYR A 268 5.23 -19.63 7.87
CA TYR A 268 5.53 -19.40 6.48
C TYR A 268 6.91 -19.95 6.07
N ASP A 269 7.95 -19.72 6.87
CA ASP A 269 9.32 -20.18 6.57
C ASP A 269 9.48 -21.72 6.59
N LYS A 270 8.51 -22.45 7.16
CA LYS A 270 8.47 -23.93 7.08
C LYS A 270 8.15 -24.44 5.68
N LEU A 271 7.49 -23.61 4.84
CA LEU A 271 7.08 -23.98 3.48
C LEU A 271 8.23 -23.88 2.46
N GLU A 272 9.25 -23.11 2.78
CA GLU A 272 10.38 -22.81 1.90
C GLU A 272 11.58 -23.78 2.10
N LYS A 273 11.39 -24.81 2.92
CA LYS A 273 12.36 -25.89 3.18
C LYS A 273 12.04 -27.13 2.38
#